data_f76802b22e3c38d9c2632b71531b9db4
#
_entry.id   f76802b22e3c38d9c2632b71531b9db4
#
_cell.length_a   1.000
_cell.length_b   1.000
_cell.length_c   1.000
_cell.angle_alpha   90.00
_cell.angle_beta   90.00
_cell.angle_gamma   90.00
#
_symmetry.space_group_name_H-M   'P 1'
#
loop_
_entity.id
_entity.type
_entity.pdbx_description
1 polymer ?
#
loop_
_entity_poly.entity_id
_entity_poly.type
_entity_poly.pdbx_seq_one_letter_code
_entity_poly.pdbx_strand_id
1 'polypeptide(L)'
;AVHFQNGQRLVGFNTENQELNEGLVRFDIVFYVRMKDGLSQIIINVEAQKDEPGEYEILNRAVFYVSRLISSQKERDFENSSYDDIKCVYSIWICMNMEENTMSHIHLTKEDLIGSYEWKGNLDLLNIIMIGLAKELPEHDETYELHRLLGALLSRELTVDEKLDIIGKEYDIPLEENFRKDMSTMCNLSQGVKEEGIAIGRAEGEAGLIAKMYKNGLSIELIASATDKTIEEVKTIIEGKEKSQEA
;
A
#
# COMPACT_ATOMS: atom_id res chain seq x y z
N ALA A 1 -4.62 13.69 16.51
CA ALA A 1 -4.77 12.53 17.40
C ALA A 1 -6.24 12.13 17.39
N VAL A 2 -6.54 10.90 17.05
CA VAL A 2 -7.90 10.34 17.10
C VAL A 2 -8.09 9.73 18.48
N HIS A 3 -9.19 10.06 19.17
CA HIS A 3 -9.51 9.51 20.47
C HIS A 3 -10.58 8.41 20.32
N PHE A 4 -10.27 7.19 20.75
CA PHE A 4 -11.26 6.13 20.86
C PHE A 4 -11.92 6.14 22.24
N GLN A 5 -13.21 5.77 22.32
CA GLN A 5 -14.01 5.77 23.57
C GLN A 5 -13.44 4.90 24.71
N ASN A 6 -12.45 4.06 24.45
CA ASN A 6 -11.85 3.11 25.39
C ASN A 6 -10.48 3.55 25.97
N GLY A 7 -10.10 4.82 25.88
CA GLY A 7 -8.85 5.31 26.46
C GLY A 7 -7.57 4.93 25.69
N GLN A 8 -7.69 4.33 24.52
CA GLN A 8 -6.57 4.15 23.59
C GLN A 8 -6.30 5.47 22.87
N ARG A 9 -5.03 5.85 22.78
CA ARG A 9 -4.61 7.07 22.09
C ARG A 9 -3.77 6.70 20.88
N LEU A 10 -4.27 7.02 19.69
CA LEU A 10 -3.50 6.97 18.46
C LEU A 10 -2.76 8.29 18.25
N VAL A 11 -1.47 8.21 18.06
CA VAL A 11 -0.64 9.36 17.70
C VAL A 11 -0.07 9.10 16.31
N GLY A 12 -0.56 9.87 15.33
CA GLY A 12 -0.02 9.83 13.97
C GLY A 12 1.46 10.21 13.95
N PHE A 13 2.19 9.59 13.07
CA PHE A 13 3.64 9.74 12.95
C PHE A 13 4.04 10.31 11.60
N ASN A 14 5.28 10.83 11.52
CA ASN A 14 5.86 11.21 10.23
C ASN A 14 6.05 9.94 9.39
N THR A 15 5.46 9.92 8.20
CA THR A 15 5.55 8.80 7.25
C THR A 15 6.84 8.80 6.45
N GLU A 16 7.67 9.85 6.57
CA GLU A 16 8.96 9.94 5.92
C GLU A 16 10.08 9.58 6.90
N ASN A 17 10.93 8.63 6.52
CA ASN A 17 12.09 8.21 7.26
C ASN A 17 13.34 8.36 6.39
N GLN A 18 14.23 9.25 6.79
CA GLN A 18 15.49 9.50 6.11
C GLN A 18 16.66 9.23 7.08
N GLU A 19 17.51 8.29 6.71
CA GLU A 19 18.78 8.05 7.40
C GLU A 19 19.96 8.48 6.53
N LEU A 20 21.07 8.80 7.16
CA LEU A 20 22.31 9.21 6.48
C LEU A 20 22.76 8.11 5.50
N ASN A 21 22.83 8.45 4.22
CA ASN A 21 23.27 7.62 3.10
C ASN A 21 22.30 6.49 2.65
N GLU A 22 21.05 6.45 3.12
CA GLU A 22 20.13 5.36 2.79
C GLU A 22 18.88 5.77 2.02
N GLY A 23 18.74 7.02 1.63
CA GLY A 23 17.60 7.52 0.90
C GLY A 23 16.32 7.66 1.74
N LEU A 24 15.29 8.24 1.14
CA LEU A 24 14.00 8.48 1.77
C LEU A 24 13.09 7.26 1.62
N VAL A 25 12.62 6.72 2.74
CA VAL A 25 11.54 5.72 2.77
C VAL A 25 10.24 6.42 3.16
N ARG A 26 9.19 6.20 2.37
CA ARG A 26 7.84 6.69 2.67
C ARG A 26 6.96 5.53 3.04
N PHE A 27 6.23 5.70 4.13
CA PHE A 27 5.24 4.76 4.64
C PHE A 27 3.83 5.32 4.37
N ASP A 28 2.86 4.47 4.09
CA ASP A 28 1.50 4.91 3.85
C ASP A 28 0.86 5.46 5.13
N ILE A 29 0.87 4.67 6.19
CA ILE A 29 0.34 5.08 7.50
C ILE A 29 1.24 4.54 8.60
N VAL A 30 1.75 5.41 9.48
CA VAL A 30 2.50 5.01 10.68
C VAL A 30 1.88 5.65 11.92
N PHE A 31 1.68 4.87 12.97
CA PHE A 31 1.16 5.37 14.23
C PHE A 31 1.64 4.54 15.43
N TYR A 32 1.60 5.16 16.61
CA TYR A 32 1.85 4.49 17.87
C TYR A 32 0.55 4.07 18.54
N VAL A 33 0.53 2.86 19.08
CA VAL A 33 -0.54 2.37 19.94
C VAL A 33 0.00 2.20 21.36
N ARG A 34 -0.65 2.83 22.33
CA ARG A 34 -0.39 2.58 23.73
C ARG A 34 -1.41 1.56 24.23
N MET A 35 -0.93 0.45 24.74
CA MET A 35 -1.77 -0.58 25.34
C MET A 35 -2.43 -0.06 26.63
N LYS A 36 -3.57 -0.65 27.01
CA LYS A 36 -4.36 -0.23 28.19
C LYS A 36 -3.60 -0.34 29.52
N ASP A 37 -2.69 -1.30 29.60
CA ASP A 37 -1.83 -1.53 30.76
C ASP A 37 -0.66 -0.53 30.86
N GLY A 38 -0.45 0.27 29.82
CA GLY A 38 0.59 1.30 29.77
C GLY A 38 2.01 0.78 29.64
N LEU A 39 2.23 -0.54 29.58
CA LEU A 39 3.54 -1.17 29.61
C LEU A 39 4.19 -1.30 28.24
N SER A 40 3.43 -1.26 27.17
CA SER A 40 3.95 -1.44 25.81
C SER A 40 3.53 -0.34 24.87
N GLN A 41 4.45 0.13 24.07
CA GLN A 41 4.15 0.94 22.87
C GLN A 41 4.48 0.08 21.64
N ILE A 42 3.55 0.04 20.70
CA ILE A 42 3.73 -0.64 19.42
C ILE A 42 3.72 0.41 18.32
N ILE A 43 4.59 0.22 17.33
CA ILE A 43 4.57 0.98 16.09
C ILE A 43 3.82 0.13 15.08
N ILE A 44 2.77 0.66 14.50
CA ILE A 44 2.02 0.01 13.43
C ILE A 44 2.23 0.80 12.15
N ASN A 45 2.70 0.11 11.12
CA ASN A 45 2.76 0.60 9.76
C ASN A 45 1.74 -0.18 8.92
N VAL A 46 0.93 0.51 8.14
CA VAL A 46 -0.05 -0.10 7.23
C VAL A 46 0.27 0.35 5.81
N GLU A 47 0.47 -0.61 4.94
CA GLU A 47 0.74 -0.40 3.51
C GLU A 47 -0.37 -1.06 2.69
N ALA A 48 -0.96 -0.31 1.77
CA ALA A 48 -1.96 -0.83 0.85
C ALA A 48 -1.37 -1.00 -0.55
N GLN A 49 -1.18 -2.23 -0.98
CA GLN A 49 -0.59 -2.59 -2.28
C GLN A 49 -1.68 -3.08 -3.24
N LYS A 50 -1.90 -2.33 -4.30
CA LYS A 50 -2.99 -2.62 -5.26
C LYS A 50 -2.66 -3.82 -6.16
N ASP A 51 -1.47 -3.82 -6.73
CA ASP A 51 -1.02 -4.83 -7.69
C ASP A 51 0.37 -5.31 -7.30
N GLU A 52 0.70 -6.55 -7.64
CA GLU A 52 2.03 -7.09 -7.38
C GLU A 52 3.08 -6.34 -8.24
N PRO A 53 4.13 -5.80 -7.64
CA PRO A 53 5.16 -5.08 -8.39
C PRO A 53 5.98 -6.05 -9.24
N GLY A 54 6.23 -5.69 -10.52
CA GLY A 54 7.03 -6.52 -11.42
C GLY A 54 8.54 -6.46 -11.20
N GLU A 55 9.02 -5.54 -10.36
CA GLU A 55 10.46 -5.27 -10.18
C GLU A 55 11.04 -5.87 -8.90
N TYR A 56 10.20 -6.21 -7.90
CA TYR A 56 10.63 -6.74 -6.62
C TYR A 56 9.52 -7.53 -5.92
N GLU A 57 9.90 -8.41 -5.01
CA GLU A 57 8.98 -9.15 -4.16
C GLU A 57 8.46 -8.30 -2.99
N ILE A 58 7.16 -8.25 -2.79
CA ILE A 58 6.53 -7.45 -1.72
C ILE A 58 7.08 -7.81 -0.35
N LEU A 59 7.30 -9.10 -0.07
CA LEU A 59 7.84 -9.56 1.20
C LEU A 59 9.23 -8.97 1.48
N ASN A 60 10.11 -8.87 0.47
CA ASN A 60 11.42 -8.27 0.64
C ASN A 60 11.33 -6.79 1.02
N ARG A 61 10.40 -6.06 0.39
CA ARG A 61 10.10 -4.68 0.74
C ARG A 61 9.55 -4.58 2.17
N ALA A 62 8.65 -5.47 2.57
CA ALA A 62 8.09 -5.49 3.92
C ALA A 62 9.17 -5.73 5.00
N VAL A 63 10.10 -6.67 4.76
CA VAL A 63 11.26 -6.91 5.64
C VAL A 63 12.14 -5.67 5.74
N PHE A 64 12.43 -5.01 4.63
CA PHE A 64 13.22 -3.78 4.64
C PHE A 64 12.51 -2.67 5.43
N TYR A 65 11.20 -2.46 5.23
CA TYR A 65 10.42 -1.43 5.89
C TYR A 65 10.34 -1.65 7.41
N VAL A 66 10.04 -2.88 7.87
CA VAL A 66 9.97 -3.16 9.30
C VAL A 66 11.33 -3.01 9.98
N SER A 67 12.42 -3.42 9.31
CA SER A 67 13.80 -3.24 9.80
C SER A 67 14.14 -1.76 9.94
N ARG A 68 13.69 -0.94 8.99
CA ARG A 68 13.86 0.50 9.00
C ARG A 68 13.14 1.16 10.17
N LEU A 69 11.89 0.75 10.45
CA LEU A 69 11.13 1.24 11.59
C LEU A 69 11.75 0.83 12.93
N ILE A 70 12.37 -0.34 13.01
CA ILE A 70 13.11 -0.78 14.20
C ILE A 70 14.37 0.09 14.37
N SER A 71 15.19 0.22 13.34
CA SER A 71 16.48 0.94 13.43
C SER A 71 16.28 2.43 13.72
N SER A 72 15.25 3.04 13.14
CA SER A 72 14.92 4.47 13.31
C SER A 72 14.43 4.86 14.70
N GLN A 73 14.24 3.90 15.61
CA GLN A 73 13.89 4.19 17.00
C GLN A 73 15.07 4.73 17.81
N LYS A 74 16.30 4.41 17.40
CA LYS A 74 17.50 4.94 18.05
C LYS A 74 17.53 6.46 17.95
N GLU A 75 17.94 7.13 19.03
CA GLU A 75 17.97 8.60 19.20
C GLU A 75 16.59 9.29 19.14
N ARG A 76 15.54 8.55 18.83
CA ARG A 76 14.16 9.02 18.80
C ARG A 76 13.32 8.48 19.96
N ASP A 77 13.35 7.17 20.15
CA ASP A 77 12.57 6.45 21.15
C ASP A 77 13.41 5.90 22.29
N PHE A 78 14.70 5.68 22.07
CA PHE A 78 15.68 5.32 23.08
C PHE A 78 17.05 5.92 22.72
N GLU A 79 17.90 6.14 23.72
CA GLU A 79 19.21 6.74 23.58
C GLU A 79 20.31 5.78 24.04
N ASN A 80 21.54 6.04 23.61
CA ASN A 80 22.75 5.30 24.00
C ASN A 80 22.63 3.79 23.76
N SER A 81 22.71 2.98 24.82
CA SER A 81 22.70 1.51 24.79
C SER A 81 21.41 0.91 25.37
N SER A 82 20.35 1.70 25.47
CA SER A 82 19.05 1.25 26.03
C SER A 82 18.26 0.39 25.02
N TYR A 83 18.89 -0.63 24.44
CA TYR A 83 18.26 -1.51 23.43
C TYR A 83 17.05 -2.30 23.95
N ASP A 84 16.90 -2.44 25.28
CA ASP A 84 15.73 -3.07 25.89
C ASP A 84 14.46 -2.20 25.76
N ASP A 85 14.62 -0.91 25.43
CA ASP A 85 13.52 0.03 25.22
C ASP A 85 12.99 0.01 23.77
N ILE A 86 13.54 -0.85 22.89
CA ILE A 86 13.04 -1.03 21.52
C ILE A 86 11.57 -1.50 21.56
N LYS A 87 10.73 -0.77 20.87
CA LYS A 87 9.30 -1.07 20.73
C LYS A 87 9.06 -2.11 19.64
N CYS A 88 8.08 -2.98 19.85
CA CYS A 88 7.59 -3.88 18.82
C CYS A 88 7.08 -3.10 17.62
N VAL A 89 7.39 -3.59 16.42
CA VAL A 89 6.90 -3.05 15.17
C VAL A 89 6.01 -4.07 14.48
N TYR A 90 4.80 -3.65 14.13
CA TYR A 90 3.89 -4.40 13.27
C TYR A 90 3.78 -3.68 11.93
N SER A 91 4.26 -4.31 10.87
CA SER A 91 4.12 -3.85 9.50
C SER A 91 3.03 -4.66 8.81
N ILE A 92 1.88 -4.03 8.55
CA ILE A 92 0.68 -4.67 8.00
C ILE A 92 0.60 -4.31 6.51
N TRP A 93 0.56 -5.32 5.67
CA TRP A 93 0.48 -5.20 4.22
C TRP A 93 -0.84 -5.74 3.71
N ILE A 94 -1.63 -4.88 3.10
CA ILE A 94 -2.90 -5.24 2.48
C ILE A 94 -2.66 -5.33 0.98
N CYS A 95 -2.57 -6.56 0.47
CA CYS A 95 -2.31 -6.87 -0.93
C CYS A 95 -3.62 -7.19 -1.64
N MET A 96 -4.03 -6.32 -2.56
CA MET A 96 -5.28 -6.48 -3.31
C MET A 96 -5.06 -7.28 -4.61
N ASN A 97 -6.16 -7.73 -5.20
CA ASN A 97 -6.18 -8.48 -6.46
C ASN A 97 -5.42 -9.82 -6.41
N MET A 98 -5.31 -10.41 -5.23
CA MET A 98 -4.74 -11.74 -5.06
C MET A 98 -5.66 -12.82 -5.63
N GLU A 99 -5.12 -14.01 -5.86
CA GLU A 99 -5.91 -15.17 -6.30
C GLU A 99 -6.86 -15.67 -5.21
N GLU A 100 -6.40 -15.62 -3.94
CA GLU A 100 -7.12 -16.11 -2.77
C GLU A 100 -7.03 -15.12 -1.60
N ASN A 101 -8.00 -15.21 -0.68
CA ASN A 101 -7.96 -14.51 0.59
C ASN A 101 -6.98 -15.23 1.53
N THR A 102 -5.93 -14.54 1.95
CA THR A 102 -4.87 -15.10 2.79
C THR A 102 -4.47 -14.16 3.92
N MET A 103 -3.99 -14.73 5.03
CA MET A 103 -3.34 -13.94 6.07
C MET A 103 -2.14 -14.71 6.62
N SER A 104 -0.97 -14.07 6.64
CA SER A 104 0.28 -14.66 7.11
C SER A 104 0.95 -13.74 8.13
N HIS A 105 1.49 -14.33 9.19
CA HIS A 105 2.32 -13.64 10.17
C HIS A 105 3.77 -14.11 10.04
N ILE A 106 4.66 -13.18 9.71
CA ILE A 106 6.10 -13.40 9.61
C ILE A 106 6.77 -12.70 10.80
N HIS A 107 7.55 -13.43 11.57
CA HIS A 107 8.15 -12.94 12.79
C HIS A 107 9.50 -13.64 13.08
N LEU A 108 10.26 -13.13 14.04
CA LEU A 108 11.52 -13.74 14.46
C LEU A 108 11.23 -14.97 15.31
N THR A 109 11.98 -16.05 15.05
CA THR A 109 11.98 -17.29 15.85
C THR A 109 13.39 -17.67 16.27
N LYS A 110 13.51 -18.40 17.38
CA LYS A 110 14.78 -18.95 17.85
C LYS A 110 14.82 -20.45 17.57
N GLU A 111 15.90 -20.92 16.99
CA GLU A 111 16.22 -22.33 16.83
C GLU A 111 17.56 -22.62 17.52
N ASP A 112 17.59 -23.64 18.39
CA ASP A 112 18.82 -24.08 19.05
C ASP A 112 19.56 -25.09 18.17
N LEU A 113 20.67 -24.69 17.56
CA LEU A 113 21.46 -25.53 16.66
C LEU A 113 22.42 -26.43 17.43
N ILE A 114 22.98 -25.98 18.55
CA ILE A 114 23.87 -26.76 19.45
C ILE A 114 23.60 -26.33 20.88
N GLY A 115 23.15 -27.29 21.71
CA GLY A 115 22.77 -27.00 23.08
C GLY A 115 21.59 -26.07 23.19
N SER A 116 21.12 -25.77 24.39
CA SER A 116 20.04 -24.82 24.62
C SER A 116 20.49 -23.76 25.62
N TYR A 117 20.20 -22.48 25.29
CA TYR A 117 20.45 -21.34 26.18
C TYR A 117 19.28 -20.36 26.10
N GLU A 118 18.80 -19.90 27.24
CA GLU A 118 17.75 -18.91 27.33
C GLU A 118 18.36 -17.49 27.19
N TRP A 119 18.40 -17.01 25.95
CA TRP A 119 18.79 -15.63 25.67
C TRP A 119 17.73 -14.68 26.20
N LYS A 120 18.14 -13.75 27.06
CA LYS A 120 17.25 -12.67 27.52
C LYS A 120 17.03 -11.67 26.40
N GLY A 121 15.82 -11.12 26.30
CA GLY A 121 15.43 -10.16 25.30
C GLY A 121 14.03 -10.48 24.75
N ASN A 122 13.62 -9.70 23.77
CA ASN A 122 12.30 -9.82 23.14
C ASN A 122 12.45 -10.27 21.69
N LEU A 123 11.89 -11.42 21.31
CA LEU A 123 11.80 -11.87 19.93
C LEU A 123 10.62 -11.26 19.18
N ASP A 124 9.66 -10.67 19.91
CA ASP A 124 8.45 -10.06 19.34
C ASP A 124 8.69 -8.60 18.89
N LEU A 125 9.91 -8.26 18.48
CA LEU A 125 10.24 -6.90 18.02
C LEU A 125 9.86 -6.66 16.56
N LEU A 126 9.87 -7.69 15.72
CA LEU A 126 9.63 -7.63 14.30
C LEU A 126 8.43 -8.49 13.92
N ASN A 127 7.39 -7.84 13.41
CA ASN A 127 6.17 -8.50 12.98
C ASN A 127 5.72 -7.95 11.63
N ILE A 128 5.53 -8.84 10.65
CA ILE A 128 4.96 -8.52 9.35
C ILE A 128 3.67 -9.31 9.20
N ILE A 129 2.57 -8.62 8.96
CA ILE A 129 1.27 -9.22 8.66
C ILE A 129 0.97 -8.99 7.19
N MET A 130 0.93 -10.08 6.41
CA MET A 130 0.55 -10.03 5.00
C MET A 130 -0.91 -10.45 4.88
N ILE A 131 -1.77 -9.56 4.38
CA ILE A 131 -3.20 -9.80 4.16
C ILE A 131 -3.45 -9.76 2.66
N GLY A 132 -3.73 -10.91 2.06
CA GLY A 132 -4.12 -11.03 0.66
C GLY A 132 -5.63 -10.92 0.52
N LEU A 133 -6.10 -9.99 -0.32
CA LEU A 133 -7.51 -9.81 -0.65
C LEU A 133 -7.77 -10.30 -2.07
N ALA A 134 -8.62 -11.30 -2.22
CA ALA A 134 -9.11 -11.76 -3.51
C ALA A 134 -9.97 -10.68 -4.19
N LYS A 135 -10.15 -10.80 -5.51
CA LYS A 135 -10.98 -9.86 -6.29
C LYS A 135 -12.44 -9.90 -5.86
N GLU A 136 -12.93 -11.08 -5.55
CA GLU A 136 -14.30 -11.28 -5.08
C GLU A 136 -14.35 -11.25 -3.56
N LEU A 137 -15.38 -10.62 -3.01
CA LEU A 137 -15.61 -10.61 -1.57
C LEU A 137 -15.90 -12.02 -1.09
N PRO A 138 -15.25 -12.49 -0.01
CA PRO A 138 -15.62 -13.76 0.61
C PRO A 138 -17.01 -13.68 1.22
N GLU A 139 -17.64 -14.83 1.47
CA GLU A 139 -18.85 -14.89 2.27
C GLU A 139 -18.60 -14.36 3.69
N HIS A 140 -19.66 -13.84 4.32
CA HIS A 140 -19.57 -13.34 5.69
C HIS A 140 -19.53 -14.51 6.66
N ASP A 141 -18.33 -14.88 7.09
CA ASP A 141 -18.09 -15.93 8.09
C ASP A 141 -16.96 -15.51 9.06
N GLU A 142 -16.84 -16.22 10.17
CA GLU A 142 -15.84 -15.90 11.22
C GLU A 142 -14.38 -16.01 10.70
N THR A 143 -14.13 -16.78 9.65
CA THR A 143 -12.77 -17.00 9.10
C THR A 143 -12.32 -15.81 8.28
N TYR A 144 -13.21 -15.26 7.46
CA TYR A 144 -12.89 -14.21 6.49
C TYR A 144 -13.49 -12.83 6.83
N GLU A 145 -13.94 -12.64 8.06
CA GLU A 145 -14.58 -11.40 8.51
C GLU A 145 -13.73 -10.16 8.21
N LEU A 146 -12.44 -10.18 8.56
CA LEU A 146 -11.51 -9.08 8.27
C LEU A 146 -11.30 -8.89 6.77
N HIS A 147 -11.17 -9.97 5.99
CA HIS A 147 -11.00 -9.88 4.54
C HIS A 147 -12.23 -9.28 3.86
N ARG A 148 -13.42 -9.67 4.31
CA ARG A 148 -14.68 -9.12 3.80
C ARG A 148 -14.81 -7.63 4.10
N LEU A 149 -14.49 -7.21 5.33
CA LEU A 149 -14.50 -5.79 5.72
C LEU A 149 -13.51 -4.97 4.89
N LEU A 150 -12.25 -5.40 4.82
CA LEU A 150 -11.21 -4.71 4.06
C LEU A 150 -11.50 -4.75 2.56
N GLY A 151 -11.95 -5.89 2.05
CA GLY A 151 -12.35 -6.05 0.66
C GLY A 151 -13.50 -5.11 0.28
N ALA A 152 -14.53 -4.99 1.13
CA ALA A 152 -15.62 -4.05 0.90
C ALA A 152 -15.15 -2.59 0.91
N LEU A 153 -14.33 -2.20 1.90
CA LEU A 153 -13.77 -0.84 2.01
C LEU A 153 -12.94 -0.46 0.79
N LEU A 154 -12.07 -1.35 0.33
CA LEU A 154 -11.08 -1.10 -0.72
C LEU A 154 -11.57 -1.48 -2.12
N SER A 155 -12.71 -2.17 -2.24
CA SER A 155 -13.30 -2.54 -3.53
C SER A 155 -13.48 -1.32 -4.45
N ARG A 156 -13.24 -1.53 -5.74
CA ARG A 156 -13.52 -0.56 -6.80
C ARG A 156 -14.79 -0.90 -7.59
N GLU A 157 -15.32 -2.08 -7.36
CA GLU A 157 -16.53 -2.58 -8.02
C GLU A 157 -17.80 -2.19 -7.26
N LEU A 158 -17.72 -2.07 -5.93
CA LEU A 158 -18.84 -1.69 -5.08
C LEU A 158 -19.07 -0.18 -5.10
N THR A 159 -20.34 0.20 -5.20
CA THR A 159 -20.78 1.58 -5.00
C THR A 159 -20.60 2.01 -3.54
N VAL A 160 -20.63 3.32 -3.29
CA VAL A 160 -20.55 3.86 -1.92
C VAL A 160 -21.68 3.30 -1.03
N ASP A 161 -22.89 3.20 -1.55
CA ASP A 161 -24.05 2.71 -0.80
C ASP A 161 -23.91 1.22 -0.46
N GLU A 162 -23.44 0.38 -1.38
CA GLU A 162 -23.17 -1.04 -1.12
C GLU A 162 -22.10 -1.23 -0.06
N LYS A 163 -21.01 -0.46 -0.11
CA LYS A 163 -19.96 -0.47 0.93
C LYS A 163 -20.51 -0.09 2.31
N LEU A 164 -21.27 1.00 2.38
CA LEU A 164 -21.87 1.47 3.61
C LEU A 164 -22.90 0.47 4.17
N ASP A 165 -23.64 -0.20 3.30
CA ASP A 165 -24.57 -1.25 3.69
C ASP A 165 -23.86 -2.45 4.33
N ILE A 166 -22.77 -2.93 3.73
CA ILE A 166 -21.93 -4.00 4.29
C ILE A 166 -21.38 -3.57 5.66
N ILE A 167 -20.72 -2.41 5.71
CA ILE A 167 -20.05 -1.92 6.92
C ILE A 167 -21.04 -1.70 8.06
N GLY A 168 -22.19 -1.09 7.78
CA GLY A 168 -23.19 -0.77 8.80
C GLY A 168 -23.99 -1.95 9.26
N LYS A 169 -24.36 -2.88 8.35
CA LYS A 169 -25.26 -3.99 8.67
C LYS A 169 -24.52 -5.23 9.19
N GLU A 170 -23.35 -5.51 8.66
CA GLU A 170 -22.59 -6.71 9.01
C GLU A 170 -21.61 -6.49 10.16
N TYR A 171 -21.10 -5.26 10.33
CA TYR A 171 -20.05 -4.95 11.33
C TYR A 171 -20.49 -4.00 12.43
N ASP A 172 -21.74 -3.58 12.45
CA ASP A 172 -22.28 -2.62 13.45
C ASP A 172 -21.41 -1.35 13.60
N ILE A 173 -20.72 -0.94 12.52
CA ILE A 173 -19.90 0.27 12.53
C ILE A 173 -20.80 1.49 12.34
N PRO A 174 -20.81 2.45 13.30
CA PRO A 174 -21.64 3.65 13.19
C PRO A 174 -21.29 4.46 11.93
N LEU A 175 -22.27 4.64 11.06
CA LEU A 175 -22.13 5.39 9.81
C LEU A 175 -22.44 6.87 10.04
N GLU A 176 -21.53 7.57 10.72
CA GLU A 176 -21.63 9.03 10.90
C GLU A 176 -21.52 9.75 9.55
N GLU A 177 -22.06 10.97 9.47
CA GLU A 177 -22.07 11.77 8.25
C GLU A 177 -20.67 12.02 7.70
N ASN A 178 -19.69 12.23 8.58
CA ASN A 178 -18.27 12.38 8.19
C ASN A 178 -17.73 11.12 7.54
N PHE A 179 -18.04 9.93 8.07
CA PHE A 179 -17.59 8.66 7.49
C PHE A 179 -18.17 8.46 6.10
N ARG A 180 -19.46 8.76 5.89
CA ARG A 180 -20.08 8.72 4.56
C ARG A 180 -19.41 9.65 3.56
N LYS A 181 -19.09 10.87 4.00
CA LYS A 181 -18.42 11.87 3.19
C LYS A 181 -16.99 11.44 2.83
N ASP A 182 -16.25 10.91 3.77
CA ASP A 182 -14.87 10.42 3.57
C ASP A 182 -14.85 9.24 2.60
N MET A 183 -15.78 8.29 2.73
CA MET A 183 -15.96 7.18 1.80
C MET A 183 -16.27 7.65 0.38
N SER A 184 -17.21 8.61 0.24
CA SER A 184 -17.54 9.19 -1.05
C SER A 184 -16.32 9.89 -1.68
N THR A 185 -15.57 10.66 -0.91
CA THR A 185 -14.35 11.34 -1.35
C THR A 185 -13.28 10.33 -1.81
N MET A 186 -13.06 9.26 -1.03
CA MET A 186 -12.10 8.22 -1.36
C MET A 186 -12.48 7.46 -2.65
N CYS A 187 -13.77 7.15 -2.84
CA CYS A 187 -14.27 6.51 -4.06
C CYS A 187 -14.09 7.43 -5.29
N ASN A 188 -14.43 8.70 -5.15
CA ASN A 188 -14.30 9.68 -6.24
C ASN A 188 -12.84 9.92 -6.64
N LEU A 189 -11.93 10.05 -5.67
CA LEU A 189 -10.48 10.14 -5.92
C LEU A 189 -9.95 8.90 -6.64
N SER A 190 -10.35 7.72 -6.20
CA SER A 190 -9.94 6.46 -6.83
C SER A 190 -10.44 6.35 -8.27
N GLN A 191 -11.66 6.81 -8.55
CA GLN A 191 -12.23 6.82 -9.90
C GLN A 191 -11.53 7.84 -10.80
N GLY A 192 -11.27 9.05 -10.31
CA GLY A 192 -10.54 10.08 -11.04
C GLY A 192 -9.12 9.63 -11.44
N VAL A 193 -8.37 9.02 -10.51
CA VAL A 193 -7.03 8.46 -10.78
C VAL A 193 -7.11 7.32 -11.81
N LYS A 194 -8.15 6.47 -11.76
CA LYS A 194 -8.36 5.40 -12.74
C LYS A 194 -8.62 5.97 -14.14
N GLU A 195 -9.49 6.97 -14.26
CA GLU A 195 -9.84 7.61 -15.54
C GLU A 195 -8.62 8.32 -16.14
N GLU A 196 -7.86 9.05 -15.32
CA GLU A 196 -6.60 9.68 -15.72
C GLU A 196 -5.56 8.67 -16.16
N GLY A 197 -5.36 7.59 -15.39
CA GLY A 197 -4.44 6.50 -15.73
C GLY A 197 -4.81 5.80 -17.05
N ILE A 198 -6.11 5.55 -17.30
CA ILE A 198 -6.59 5.00 -18.57
C ILE A 198 -6.34 5.97 -19.72
N ALA A 199 -6.59 7.26 -19.51
CA ALA A 199 -6.34 8.28 -20.52
C ALA A 199 -4.85 8.38 -20.88
N ILE A 200 -3.97 8.40 -19.88
CA ILE A 200 -2.51 8.40 -20.07
C ILE A 200 -2.08 7.13 -20.79
N GLY A 201 -2.50 5.93 -20.32
CA GLY A 201 -2.14 4.66 -20.95
C GLY A 201 -2.62 4.53 -22.39
N ARG A 202 -3.79 5.07 -22.72
CA ARG A 202 -4.27 5.15 -24.11
C ARG A 202 -3.38 6.07 -24.96
N ALA A 203 -3.07 7.26 -24.45
CA ALA A 203 -2.24 8.21 -25.16
C ALA A 203 -0.82 7.66 -25.39
N GLU A 204 -0.22 7.01 -24.39
CA GLU A 204 1.09 6.39 -24.51
C GLU A 204 1.10 5.19 -25.49
N GLY A 205 0.08 4.34 -25.43
CA GLY A 205 -0.11 3.21 -26.33
C GLY A 205 -0.27 3.65 -27.79
N GLU A 206 -1.10 4.67 -28.01
CA GLU A 206 -1.31 5.26 -29.34
C GLU A 206 -0.04 5.92 -29.87
N ALA A 207 0.66 6.70 -29.03
CA ALA A 207 1.93 7.32 -29.40
C ALA A 207 3.01 6.26 -29.73
N GLY A 208 3.05 5.14 -28.97
CA GLY A 208 3.94 4.03 -29.26
C GLY A 208 3.62 3.34 -30.59
N LEU A 209 2.34 3.17 -30.91
CA LEU A 209 1.91 2.59 -32.18
C LEU A 209 2.28 3.50 -33.37
N ILE A 210 2.03 4.81 -33.27
CA ILE A 210 2.40 5.82 -34.28
C ILE A 210 3.91 5.79 -34.54
N ALA A 211 4.72 5.83 -33.48
CA ALA A 211 6.18 5.78 -33.61
C ALA A 211 6.65 4.47 -34.28
N LYS A 212 6.02 3.33 -33.94
CA LYS A 212 6.32 2.03 -34.57
C LYS A 212 5.94 1.98 -36.04
N MET A 213 4.79 2.54 -36.41
CA MET A 213 4.36 2.65 -37.82
C MET A 213 5.36 3.48 -38.63
N TYR A 214 5.78 4.63 -38.10
CA TYR A 214 6.78 5.48 -38.74
C TYR A 214 8.14 4.79 -38.90
N LYS A 215 8.62 4.10 -37.84
CA LYS A 215 9.86 3.33 -37.87
C LYS A 215 9.81 2.20 -38.88
N ASN A 216 8.64 1.63 -39.17
CA ASN A 216 8.40 0.61 -40.16
C ASN A 216 8.26 1.19 -41.61
N GLY A 217 8.45 2.48 -41.79
CA GLY A 217 8.49 3.15 -43.09
C GLY A 217 7.15 3.60 -43.66
N LEU A 218 6.08 3.65 -42.84
CA LEU A 218 4.82 4.25 -43.29
C LEU A 218 4.95 5.77 -43.37
N SER A 219 4.32 6.39 -44.39
CA SER A 219 4.32 7.84 -44.53
C SER A 219 3.43 8.50 -43.43
N ILE A 220 3.78 9.72 -43.08
CA ILE A 220 3.04 10.49 -42.05
C ILE A 220 1.57 10.67 -42.43
N GLU A 221 1.29 10.86 -43.73
CA GLU A 221 -0.07 11.02 -44.24
C GLU A 221 -0.90 9.73 -44.06
N LEU A 222 -0.25 8.56 -44.31
CA LEU A 222 -0.91 7.27 -44.13
C LEU A 222 -1.17 6.97 -42.65
N ILE A 223 -0.20 7.30 -41.78
CA ILE A 223 -0.35 7.17 -40.31
C ILE A 223 -1.48 8.10 -39.82
N ALA A 224 -1.51 9.34 -40.25
CA ALA A 224 -2.54 10.31 -39.90
C ALA A 224 -3.94 9.79 -40.28
N SER A 225 -4.08 9.25 -41.50
CA SER A 225 -5.34 8.67 -41.97
C SER A 225 -5.73 7.40 -41.20
N ALA A 226 -4.78 6.57 -40.81
CA ALA A 226 -5.03 5.30 -40.08
C ALA A 226 -5.36 5.50 -38.61
N THR A 227 -4.96 6.64 -38.02
CA THR A 227 -5.14 6.94 -36.59
C THR A 227 -6.16 8.07 -36.34
N ASP A 228 -6.86 8.53 -37.39
CA ASP A 228 -7.81 9.67 -37.33
C ASP A 228 -7.19 10.94 -36.70
N LYS A 229 -5.88 11.16 -36.92
CA LYS A 229 -5.13 12.34 -36.46
C LYS A 229 -4.73 13.26 -37.61
N THR A 230 -4.44 14.49 -37.25
CA THR A 230 -3.84 15.43 -38.20
C THR A 230 -2.36 15.11 -38.44
N ILE A 231 -1.83 15.53 -39.58
CA ILE A 231 -0.39 15.35 -39.91
C ILE A 231 0.49 16.05 -38.87
N GLU A 232 0.06 17.19 -38.31
CA GLU A 232 0.81 17.93 -37.30
C GLU A 232 0.85 17.17 -35.94
N GLU A 233 -0.25 16.56 -35.52
CA GLU A 233 -0.29 15.75 -34.31
C GLU A 233 0.63 14.52 -34.44
N VAL A 234 0.61 13.85 -35.59
CA VAL A 234 1.49 12.69 -35.84
C VAL A 234 2.96 13.11 -35.78
N LYS A 235 3.33 14.24 -36.37
CA LYS A 235 4.72 14.76 -36.30
C LYS A 235 5.14 15.07 -34.87
N THR A 236 4.28 15.75 -34.11
CA THR A 236 4.56 16.07 -32.70
C THR A 236 4.79 14.84 -31.83
N ILE A 237 3.99 13.79 -32.04
CA ILE A 237 4.13 12.52 -31.34
C ILE A 237 5.45 11.82 -31.68
N ILE A 238 5.83 11.80 -32.96
CA ILE A 238 7.09 11.18 -33.41
C ILE A 238 8.30 11.91 -32.81
N GLU A 239 8.34 13.23 -32.90
CA GLU A 239 9.42 14.04 -32.33
C GLU A 239 9.53 13.93 -30.81
N GLY A 240 8.40 13.80 -30.11
CA GLY A 240 8.36 13.59 -28.67
C GLY A 240 8.94 12.26 -28.25
N LYS A 241 8.69 11.17 -29.01
CA LYS A 241 9.22 9.83 -28.74
C LYS A 241 10.70 9.71 -29.11
N GLU A 242 11.19 10.37 -30.13
CA GLU A 242 12.61 10.41 -30.48
C GLU A 242 13.46 11.06 -29.38
N LYS A 243 13.01 12.19 -28.82
CA LYS A 243 13.68 12.86 -27.70
C LYS A 243 13.69 12.04 -26.41
N SER A 244 12.69 11.20 -26.19
CA SER A 244 12.62 10.33 -25.00
C SER A 244 13.48 9.07 -25.10
N GLN A 245 14.01 8.73 -26.27
CA GLN A 245 14.93 7.60 -26.48
C GLN A 245 16.41 8.01 -26.48
N GLU A 246 16.70 9.31 -26.54
CA GLU A 246 18.06 9.88 -26.49
C GLU A 246 18.48 10.37 -25.08
N ALA A 247 17.56 10.37 -24.10
CA ALA A 247 17.78 10.77 -22.72
C ALA A 247 17.87 9.55 -21.78
#